data_3f2e5ee1b53c9da1b9b8523a950aec2f
#
_entry.id   3f2e5ee1b53c9da1b9b8523a950aec2f
#
_cell.length_a   1.000
_cell.length_b   1.000
_cell.length_c   1.000
_cell.angle_alpha   90.00
_cell.angle_beta   90.00
_cell.angle_gamma   90.00
#
_symmetry.space_group_name_H-M   'P 1'
#
loop_
_entity.id
_entity.type
_entity.pdbx_description
1 polymer ?
#
loop_
_entity_poly.entity_id
_entity_poly.type
_entity_poly.pdbx_seq_one_letter_code
_entity_poly.pdbx_strand_id
1 'polypeptide(L)'
;PEATTIWAHCGLGRVVAPVKDQVQFMVDMLDDPSLSHVYFDLSWDEVAKYIVSSDEAVAKVADMINKHPDRFLFGTDEVGPTDQEKYLKVYNMYEPLWKALDGTTREKVLKGNFATLFDAAKTKVRAWEKANENLNLK
;
A
#
# COMPACT_ATOMS: atom_id res chain seq x y z
N PRO A 1 19.29 2.65 -2.22
CA PRO A 1 19.13 1.23 -2.56
C PRO A 1 18.54 1.07 -3.96
N GLU A 2 18.90 -0.01 -4.65
CA GLU A 2 18.44 -0.29 -6.02
C GLU A 2 17.06 -0.97 -6.03
N ALA A 3 16.64 -1.55 -4.91
CA ALA A 3 15.39 -2.27 -4.78
C ALA A 3 14.28 -1.40 -4.16
N THR A 4 13.08 -1.51 -4.72
CA THR A 4 11.85 -0.99 -4.09
C THR A 4 11.30 -2.03 -3.14
N THR A 5 10.95 -1.63 -1.95
CA THR A 5 10.32 -2.48 -0.93
C THR A 5 8.87 -2.07 -0.74
N ILE A 6 7.94 -3.01 -0.87
CA ILE A 6 6.53 -2.81 -0.52
C ILE A 6 6.28 -3.58 0.77
N TRP A 7 6.02 -2.86 1.87
CA TRP A 7 5.76 -3.46 3.16
C TRP A 7 4.27 -3.75 3.30
N ALA A 8 3.92 -5.02 3.11
CA ALA A 8 2.54 -5.48 3.13
C ALA A 8 1.85 -5.20 4.46
N HIS A 9 0.54 -4.91 4.40
CA HIS A 9 -0.34 -4.76 5.56
C HIS A 9 0.11 -3.69 6.55
N CYS A 10 0.77 -2.64 6.07
CA CYS A 10 1.38 -1.60 6.92
C CYS A 10 2.27 -2.16 8.05
N GLY A 11 2.93 -3.28 7.78
CA GLY A 11 3.78 -3.95 8.76
C GLY A 11 3.03 -4.77 9.81
N LEU A 12 1.70 -4.91 9.69
CA LEU A 12 0.92 -5.76 10.59
C LEU A 12 1.26 -7.22 10.35
N GLY A 13 1.75 -7.91 11.37
CA GLY A 13 2.10 -9.32 11.30
C GLY A 13 0.91 -10.25 11.52
N ARG A 14 1.13 -11.56 11.36
CA ARG A 14 0.10 -12.59 11.59
C ARG A 14 -0.42 -12.65 13.03
N VAL A 15 0.36 -12.22 14.00
CA VAL A 15 -0.14 -11.93 15.35
C VAL A 15 -0.75 -10.55 15.28
N VAL A 16 -2.04 -10.51 15.05
CA VAL A 16 -2.79 -9.30 14.71
C VAL A 16 -2.89 -8.39 15.93
N ALA A 17 -1.82 -7.67 16.20
CA ALA A 17 -1.80 -6.59 17.18
C ALA A 17 -0.83 -5.51 16.65
N PRO A 18 -1.32 -4.30 16.36
CA PRO A 18 -0.43 -3.21 16.05
C PRO A 18 0.49 -2.93 17.24
N VAL A 19 1.74 -2.61 16.95
CA VAL A 19 2.62 -2.11 18.00
C VAL A 19 2.10 -0.78 18.53
N LYS A 20 2.41 -0.46 19.76
CA LYS A 20 2.10 0.86 20.31
C LYS A 20 2.69 1.93 19.40
N ASP A 21 1.89 2.93 19.09
CA ASP A 21 2.27 4.05 18.23
C ASP A 21 2.65 3.67 16.78
N GLN A 22 2.04 2.62 16.22
CA GLN A 22 2.29 2.13 14.85
C GLN A 22 2.29 3.25 13.80
N VAL A 23 1.33 4.18 13.86
CA VAL A 23 1.24 5.30 12.91
C VAL A 23 2.47 6.21 13.03
N GLN A 24 2.92 6.53 14.25
CA GLN A 24 4.12 7.35 14.44
C GLN A 24 5.37 6.65 13.91
N PHE A 25 5.50 5.35 14.14
CA PHE A 25 6.59 4.56 13.58
C PHE A 25 6.62 4.62 12.04
N MET A 26 5.45 4.55 11.39
CA MET A 26 5.36 4.70 9.94
C MET A 26 5.73 6.11 9.48
N VAL A 27 5.29 7.14 10.21
CA VAL A 27 5.67 8.54 9.93
C VAL A 27 7.19 8.73 10.01
N ASP A 28 7.82 8.21 11.06
CA ASP A 28 9.27 8.30 11.23
C ASP A 28 10.03 7.65 10.06
N MET A 29 9.54 6.51 9.56
CA MET A 29 10.09 5.86 8.37
C MET A 29 9.85 6.65 7.09
N LEU A 30 8.69 7.29 6.95
CA LEU A 30 8.34 8.09 5.76
C LEU A 30 9.12 9.39 5.70
N ASP A 31 9.44 9.98 6.84
CA ASP A 31 10.24 11.20 6.97
C ASP A 31 11.76 10.94 6.83
N ASP A 32 12.22 9.67 6.89
CA ASP A 32 13.63 9.30 6.69
C ASP A 32 13.97 9.21 5.20
N PRO A 33 14.83 10.10 4.66
CA PRO A 33 15.23 10.08 3.25
C PRO A 33 15.93 8.79 2.82
N SER A 34 16.59 8.09 3.74
CA SER A 34 17.27 6.82 3.46
C SER A 34 16.29 5.69 3.15
N LEU A 35 15.03 5.83 3.57
CA LEU A 35 13.94 4.88 3.37
C LEU A 35 12.99 5.29 2.22
N SER A 36 13.40 6.21 1.35
CA SER A 36 12.59 6.69 0.21
C SER A 36 12.14 5.58 -0.76
N HIS A 37 12.76 4.43 -0.74
CA HIS A 37 12.43 3.24 -1.54
C HIS A 37 11.40 2.32 -0.89
N VAL A 38 10.95 2.61 0.33
CA VAL A 38 9.96 1.82 1.07
C VAL A 38 8.56 2.39 0.84
N TYR A 39 7.62 1.54 0.49
CA TYR A 39 6.20 1.82 0.31
C TYR A 39 5.40 0.98 1.30
N PHE A 40 4.22 1.46 1.68
CA PHE A 40 3.30 0.74 2.53
C PHE A 40 2.07 0.28 1.73
N ASP A 41 1.65 -0.94 1.97
CA ASP A 41 0.44 -1.51 1.38
C ASP A 41 -0.67 -1.56 2.43
N LEU A 42 -1.81 -0.92 2.11
CA LEU A 42 -3.01 -0.83 2.95
C LEU A 42 -3.95 -2.04 2.76
N SER A 43 -3.44 -3.18 2.29
CA SER A 43 -4.27 -4.36 2.06
C SER A 43 -4.74 -5.03 3.37
N TRP A 44 -5.74 -5.92 3.23
CA TRP A 44 -6.27 -6.77 4.29
C TRP A 44 -7.36 -6.14 5.16
N ASP A 45 -8.39 -6.93 5.51
CA ASP A 45 -9.50 -6.50 6.36
C ASP A 45 -9.08 -6.28 7.83
N GLU A 46 -8.05 -6.99 8.31
CA GLU A 46 -7.52 -6.76 9.66
C GLU A 46 -6.86 -5.38 9.78
N VAL A 47 -6.14 -4.93 8.75
CA VAL A 47 -5.58 -3.57 8.72
C VAL A 47 -6.70 -2.53 8.71
N ALA A 48 -7.76 -2.76 7.91
CA ALA A 48 -8.93 -1.88 7.89
C ALA A 48 -9.53 -1.68 9.28
N LYS A 49 -9.71 -2.76 10.05
CA LYS A 49 -10.29 -2.71 11.41
C LYS A 49 -9.55 -1.75 12.34
N TYR A 50 -8.23 -1.66 12.23
CA TYR A 50 -7.44 -0.72 13.03
C TYR A 50 -7.52 0.71 12.49
N ILE A 51 -7.40 0.88 11.18
CA ILE A 51 -7.42 2.19 10.52
C ILE A 51 -8.76 2.91 10.76
N VAL A 52 -9.87 2.19 10.67
CA VAL A 52 -11.21 2.76 10.82
C VAL A 52 -11.84 2.52 12.20
N SER A 53 -11.04 2.20 13.21
CA SER A 53 -11.51 1.89 14.56
C SER A 53 -12.16 3.08 15.30
N SER A 54 -11.81 4.29 14.92
CA SER A 54 -12.37 5.54 15.42
C SER A 54 -12.10 6.70 14.47
N ASP A 55 -12.85 7.78 14.60
CA ASP A 55 -12.61 9.01 13.81
C ASP A 55 -11.21 9.57 14.04
N GLU A 56 -10.67 9.44 15.24
CA GLU A 56 -9.30 9.85 15.56
C GLU A 56 -8.27 8.99 14.83
N ALA A 57 -8.48 7.67 14.75
CA ALA A 57 -7.60 6.77 14.00
C ALA A 57 -7.63 7.10 12.51
N VAL A 58 -8.81 7.30 11.94
CA VAL A 58 -8.98 7.72 10.54
C VAL A 58 -8.25 9.02 10.28
N ALA A 59 -8.43 10.04 11.13
CA ALA A 59 -7.80 11.35 10.95
C ALA A 59 -6.27 11.26 10.98
N LYS A 60 -5.69 10.51 11.92
CA LYS A 60 -4.23 10.32 12.01
C LYS A 60 -3.65 9.63 10.79
N VAL A 61 -4.32 8.58 10.31
CA VAL A 61 -3.86 7.83 9.13
C VAL A 61 -4.04 8.66 7.86
N ALA A 62 -5.16 9.37 7.72
CA ALA A 62 -5.38 10.26 6.59
C ALA A 62 -4.35 11.39 6.51
N ASP A 63 -4.00 12.01 7.64
CA ASP A 63 -2.97 13.05 7.72
C ASP A 63 -1.59 12.52 7.26
N MET A 64 -1.19 11.36 7.76
CA MET A 64 0.04 10.69 7.33
C MET A 64 0.04 10.41 5.81
N ILE A 65 -1.04 9.89 5.27
CA ILE A 65 -1.13 9.53 3.84
C ILE A 65 -1.17 10.80 2.97
N ASN A 66 -1.93 11.82 3.36
CA ASN A 66 -1.97 13.10 2.63
C ASN A 66 -0.61 13.81 2.62
N LYS A 67 0.18 13.67 3.67
CA LYS A 67 1.56 14.19 3.74
C LYS A 67 2.52 13.42 2.84
N HIS A 68 2.31 12.10 2.65
CA HIS A 68 3.17 11.21 1.87
C HIS A 68 2.42 10.45 0.77
N PRO A 69 1.70 11.15 -0.14
CA PRO A 69 0.72 10.53 -1.03
C PRO A 69 1.28 9.50 -2.02
N ASP A 70 2.58 9.56 -2.29
CA ASP A 70 3.26 8.70 -3.27
C ASP A 70 3.83 7.41 -2.66
N ARG A 71 3.60 7.18 -1.36
CA ARG A 71 4.25 6.09 -0.60
C ARG A 71 3.28 4.97 -0.19
N PHE A 72 2.01 5.08 -0.56
CA PHE A 72 0.98 4.11 -0.19
C PHE A 72 0.36 3.43 -1.40
N LEU A 73 0.10 2.14 -1.26
CA LEU A 73 -0.59 1.29 -2.22
C LEU A 73 -1.83 0.70 -1.54
N PHE A 74 -2.82 0.33 -2.34
CA PHE A 74 -3.99 -0.37 -1.84
C PHE A 74 -4.23 -1.67 -2.62
N GLY A 75 -4.58 -2.72 -1.91
CA GLY A 75 -5.11 -3.98 -2.39
C GLY A 75 -6.17 -4.52 -1.43
N THR A 76 -6.95 -5.50 -1.82
CA THR A 76 -7.95 -6.10 -0.92
C THR A 76 -7.38 -7.24 -0.08
N ASP A 77 -6.37 -7.94 -0.59
CA ASP A 77 -5.87 -9.21 -0.04
C ASP A 77 -6.99 -10.27 0.14
N GLU A 78 -8.06 -10.16 -0.63
CA GLU A 78 -9.16 -11.12 -0.59
C GLU A 78 -8.77 -12.38 -1.38
N VAL A 79 -8.64 -13.49 -0.68
CA VAL A 79 -8.21 -14.76 -1.25
C VAL A 79 -9.39 -15.55 -1.75
N GLY A 80 -9.44 -15.80 -3.06
CA GLY A 80 -10.47 -16.64 -3.68
C GLY A 80 -11.89 -16.11 -3.53
N PRO A 81 -12.18 -14.84 -3.86
CA PRO A 81 -13.53 -14.29 -3.75
C PRO A 81 -14.48 -15.08 -4.67
N THR A 82 -15.65 -15.43 -4.15
CA THR A 82 -16.68 -16.17 -4.89
C THR A 82 -17.52 -15.29 -5.80
N ASP A 83 -17.53 -13.99 -5.52
CA ASP A 83 -18.30 -12.98 -6.23
C ASP A 83 -17.70 -11.59 -6.04
N GLN A 84 -18.20 -10.62 -6.77
CA GLN A 84 -17.72 -9.25 -6.73
C GLN A 84 -18.01 -8.53 -5.41
N GLU A 85 -19.14 -8.82 -4.78
CA GLU A 85 -19.53 -8.20 -3.50
C GLU A 85 -18.51 -8.57 -2.40
N LYS A 86 -18.16 -9.84 -2.33
CA LYS A 86 -17.15 -10.33 -1.40
C LYS A 86 -15.80 -9.70 -1.65
N TYR A 87 -15.39 -9.57 -2.93
CA TYR A 87 -14.15 -8.92 -3.30
C TYR A 87 -14.13 -7.44 -2.87
N LEU A 88 -15.22 -6.71 -3.09
CA LEU A 88 -15.33 -5.28 -2.75
C LEU A 88 -15.53 -5.01 -1.26
N LYS A 89 -15.87 -6.03 -0.46
CA LYS A 89 -16.12 -5.87 0.97
C LYS A 89 -14.94 -5.18 1.68
N VAL A 90 -13.72 -5.63 1.44
CA VAL A 90 -12.52 -5.04 2.05
C VAL A 90 -12.35 -3.58 1.61
N TYR A 91 -12.49 -3.28 0.31
CA TYR A 91 -12.45 -1.91 -0.19
C TYR A 91 -13.47 -1.00 0.54
N ASN A 92 -14.70 -1.50 0.72
CA ASN A 92 -15.77 -0.74 1.38
C ASN A 92 -15.50 -0.52 2.88
N MET A 93 -14.76 -1.41 3.55
CA MET A 93 -14.35 -1.20 4.95
C MET A 93 -13.50 0.06 5.13
N TYR A 94 -12.69 0.41 4.13
CA TYR A 94 -11.86 1.61 4.15
C TYR A 94 -12.62 2.91 3.79
N GLU A 95 -13.93 2.87 3.56
CA GLU A 95 -14.69 4.05 3.12
C GLU A 95 -14.49 5.30 4.00
N PRO A 96 -14.41 5.21 5.35
CA PRO A 96 -14.11 6.37 6.18
C PRO A 96 -12.76 7.01 5.84
N LEU A 97 -11.74 6.19 5.57
CA LEU A 97 -10.42 6.67 5.13
C LEU A 97 -10.52 7.32 3.76
N TRP A 98 -11.20 6.70 2.79
CA TRP A 98 -11.33 7.25 1.45
C TRP A 98 -12.00 8.62 1.43
N LYS A 99 -12.91 8.89 2.36
CA LYS A 99 -13.56 10.19 2.54
C LYS A 99 -12.66 11.23 3.17
N ALA A 100 -11.72 10.82 4.00
CA ALA A 100 -10.78 11.69 4.71
C ALA A 100 -9.54 12.07 3.88
N LEU A 101 -9.24 11.32 2.81
CA LEU A 101 -8.13 11.63 1.91
C LEU A 101 -8.52 12.73 0.92
N ASP A 102 -7.54 13.59 0.60
CA ASP A 102 -7.64 14.50 -0.54
C ASP A 102 -7.87 13.71 -1.83
N GLY A 103 -8.68 14.27 -2.75
CA GLY A 103 -9.08 13.57 -3.99
C GLY A 103 -7.89 13.06 -4.81
N THR A 104 -6.84 13.88 -4.96
CA THR A 104 -5.61 13.49 -5.66
C THR A 104 -4.84 12.39 -4.92
N THR A 105 -4.75 12.49 -3.59
CA THR A 105 -4.11 11.47 -2.75
C THR A 105 -4.84 10.15 -2.85
N ARG A 106 -6.17 10.17 -2.77
CA ARG A 106 -7.00 8.97 -2.92
C ARG A 106 -6.78 8.27 -4.26
N GLU A 107 -6.74 9.02 -5.38
CA GLU A 107 -6.44 8.44 -6.70
C GLU A 107 -5.06 7.79 -6.75
N LYS A 108 -4.05 8.45 -6.19
CA LYS A 108 -2.69 7.91 -6.11
C LYS A 108 -2.66 6.59 -5.34
N VAL A 109 -3.23 6.55 -4.15
CA VAL A 109 -3.25 5.35 -3.29
C VAL A 109 -4.01 4.20 -3.94
N LEU A 110 -5.19 4.47 -4.51
CA LEU A 110 -6.04 3.42 -5.09
C LEU A 110 -5.51 2.84 -6.40
N LYS A 111 -4.75 3.62 -7.19
CA LYS A 111 -4.32 3.20 -8.53
C LYS A 111 -3.00 3.80 -8.98
N GLY A 112 -2.81 5.11 -8.81
CA GLY A 112 -1.72 5.85 -9.46
C GLY A 112 -0.34 5.35 -9.06
N ASN A 113 -0.11 5.11 -7.77
CA ASN A 113 1.19 4.64 -7.27
C ASN A 113 1.51 3.23 -7.76
N PHE A 114 0.51 2.33 -7.77
CA PHE A 114 0.67 1.00 -8.35
C PHE A 114 1.08 1.10 -9.83
N ALA A 115 0.32 1.84 -10.63
CA ALA A 115 0.62 2.00 -12.05
C ALA A 115 2.04 2.55 -12.26
N THR A 116 2.44 3.59 -11.53
CA THR A 116 3.77 4.20 -11.64
C THR A 116 4.88 3.20 -11.35
N LEU A 117 4.77 2.45 -10.25
CA LEU A 117 5.80 1.48 -9.84
C LEU A 117 5.89 0.29 -10.81
N PHE A 118 4.76 -0.29 -11.17
CA PHE A 118 4.74 -1.52 -11.95
C PHE A 118 4.96 -1.26 -13.44
N ASP A 119 4.55 -0.14 -14.00
CA ASP A 119 4.86 0.22 -15.39
C ASP A 119 6.37 0.50 -15.56
N ALA A 120 6.99 1.17 -14.57
CA ALA A 120 8.43 1.36 -14.56
C ALA A 120 9.19 0.02 -14.43
N ALA A 121 8.74 -0.87 -13.55
CA ALA A 121 9.30 -2.21 -13.39
C ALA A 121 9.13 -3.04 -14.67
N LYS A 122 7.94 -3.05 -15.26
CA LYS A 122 7.63 -3.73 -16.51
C LYS A 122 8.57 -3.30 -17.64
N THR A 123 8.82 -2.02 -17.76
CA THR A 123 9.75 -1.49 -18.79
C THR A 123 11.15 -2.07 -18.63
N LYS A 124 11.67 -2.11 -17.39
CA LYS A 124 12.98 -2.70 -17.08
C LYS A 124 13.03 -4.21 -17.35
N VAL A 125 11.99 -4.94 -16.95
CA VAL A 125 11.89 -6.39 -17.18
C VAL A 125 11.87 -6.69 -18.67
N ARG A 126 11.06 -5.98 -19.46
CA ARG A 126 10.99 -6.19 -20.92
C ARG A 126 12.31 -5.86 -21.63
N ALA A 127 13.03 -4.83 -21.19
CA ALA A 127 14.36 -4.52 -21.70
C ALA A 127 15.36 -5.64 -21.38
N TRP A 128 15.33 -6.16 -20.16
CA TRP A 128 16.17 -7.28 -19.74
C TRP A 128 15.85 -8.56 -20.51
N GLU A 129 14.59 -8.94 -20.64
CA GLU A 129 14.14 -10.11 -21.40
C GLU A 129 14.66 -10.03 -22.84
N LYS A 130 14.49 -8.89 -23.51
CA LYS A 130 14.98 -8.66 -24.87
C LYS A 130 16.49 -8.80 -24.99
N ALA A 131 17.24 -8.29 -24.02
CA ALA A 131 18.70 -8.41 -24.00
C ALA A 131 19.20 -9.85 -23.73
N ASN A 132 18.35 -10.69 -23.17
CA ASN A 132 18.68 -12.06 -22.72
C ASN A 132 17.83 -13.15 -23.39
N GLU A 133 17.25 -12.87 -24.56
CA GLU A 133 16.41 -13.84 -25.32
C GLU A 133 17.09 -15.19 -25.57
N ASN A 134 18.43 -15.23 -25.59
CA ASN A 134 19.21 -16.45 -25.81
C ASN A 134 19.65 -17.15 -24.51
N LEU A 135 19.30 -16.64 -23.34
CA LEU A 135 19.51 -17.33 -22.07
C LEU A 135 18.45 -18.43 -21.93
N ASN A 136 18.80 -19.66 -22.39
CA ASN A 136 18.03 -20.85 -22.04
C ASN A 136 18.11 -21.01 -20.51
N LEU A 137 17.12 -20.49 -19.80
CA LEU A 137 16.91 -20.84 -18.40
C LEU A 137 16.51 -22.31 -18.34
N LYS A 138 17.49 -23.19 -18.12
CA LYS A 138 17.27 -24.59 -17.83
C LYS A 138 16.75 -24.76 -16.42
#